data_a4f44795affe52b7dcbd20b2158d63c8
#
_entry.id   a4f44795affe52b7dcbd20b2158d63c8
#
_cell.length_a   1.000
_cell.length_b   1.000
_cell.length_c   1.000
_cell.angle_alpha   90.00
_cell.angle_beta   90.00
_cell.angle_gamma   90.00
#
_symmetry.space_group_name_H-M   'P 1'
#
loop_
_entity.id
_entity.type
_entity.pdbx_description
1 polymer ?
#
loop_
_entity_poly.entity_id
_entity_poly.type
_entity_poly.pdbx_seq_one_letter_code
_entity_poly.pdbx_strand_id
1 'polypeptide(L)'
;MGATETLLLAAATAQGQTVLHGAAKEPEIADLAAFLNACGGCVEGAGTDTIRVQGRRCLAGCTFMPVADRIIASTLACAAAAAGGRVELAGCAPGLYAPLLEILEQMGCRVEAGGESVRVSRFGRLYGAGRVFTGVYPALATAAAPLLAAAMLCAEGESSIEDVIFERRFGCAVGFERFGAKVRVDGRTLSVAPGSTLRGAAVEAPDLRGGAALVLAALAASGTSVITHPEHIDRGYAAFTEILASLGAQIRREAPLRNTTAKKTSSKKQNHLAIGPKRWYDTVI
;
A
#
# COMPACT_ATOMS: atom_id res chain seq x y z
N MET A 1 5.09 -6.77 -13.62
CA MET A 1 4.47 -5.46 -13.97
C MET A 1 5.47 -4.55 -14.68
N GLY A 2 6.49 -3.96 -14.07
CA GLY A 2 7.39 -2.98 -14.70
C GLY A 2 8.00 -3.36 -16.05
N ALA A 3 8.37 -4.63 -16.26
CA ALA A 3 8.84 -5.07 -17.56
C ALA A 3 7.75 -4.95 -18.66
N THR A 4 6.50 -5.30 -18.34
CA THR A 4 5.37 -5.16 -19.28
C THR A 4 5.12 -3.70 -19.62
N GLU A 5 5.13 -2.79 -18.63
CA GLU A 5 4.98 -1.35 -18.83
C GLU A 5 6.07 -0.79 -19.75
N THR A 6 7.33 -1.11 -19.46
CA THR A 6 8.48 -0.67 -20.28
C THR A 6 8.37 -1.16 -21.72
N LEU A 7 8.01 -2.44 -21.91
CA LEU A 7 7.87 -3.02 -23.24
C LEU A 7 6.66 -2.44 -24.01
N LEU A 8 5.55 -2.16 -23.34
CA LEU A 8 4.39 -1.48 -23.95
C LEU A 8 4.77 -0.08 -24.47
N LEU A 9 5.46 0.71 -23.64
CA LEU A 9 5.91 2.05 -24.02
C LEU A 9 6.88 2.01 -25.20
N ALA A 10 7.84 1.06 -25.18
CA ALA A 10 8.80 0.89 -26.28
C ALA A 10 8.12 0.42 -27.57
N ALA A 11 7.19 -0.56 -27.46
CA ALA A 11 6.48 -1.11 -28.60
C ALA A 11 5.51 -0.12 -29.26
N ALA A 12 4.94 0.81 -28.48
CA ALA A 12 3.94 1.77 -28.97
C ALA A 12 4.43 2.61 -30.17
N THR A 13 5.74 2.86 -30.24
CA THR A 13 6.38 3.62 -31.35
C THR A 13 7.38 2.81 -32.19
N ALA A 14 7.53 1.52 -31.90
CA ALA A 14 8.40 0.62 -32.66
C ALA A 14 7.81 0.37 -34.07
N GLN A 15 8.67 0.04 -35.03
CA GLN A 15 8.21 -0.36 -36.36
C GLN A 15 7.62 -1.77 -36.37
N GLY A 16 6.43 -1.94 -36.96
CA GLY A 16 5.77 -3.24 -37.09
C GLY A 16 4.93 -3.62 -35.90
N GLN A 17 4.71 -4.92 -35.73
CA GLN A 17 3.92 -5.50 -34.64
C GLN A 17 4.84 -6.15 -33.60
N THR A 18 4.54 -5.88 -32.33
CA THR A 18 5.16 -6.54 -31.18
C THR A 18 4.13 -7.39 -30.46
N VAL A 19 4.48 -8.62 -30.08
CA VAL A 19 3.66 -9.51 -29.27
C VAL A 19 4.38 -9.79 -27.95
N LEU A 20 3.73 -9.50 -26.85
CA LEU A 20 4.23 -9.75 -25.50
C LEU A 20 3.50 -10.97 -24.93
N HIS A 21 4.23 -12.04 -24.65
CA HIS A 21 3.74 -13.23 -23.96
C HIS A 21 4.13 -13.20 -22.47
N GLY A 22 3.28 -13.74 -21.61
CA GLY A 22 3.48 -13.69 -20.16
C GLY A 22 3.35 -12.28 -19.61
N ALA A 23 2.54 -11.44 -20.26
CA ALA A 23 2.30 -10.07 -19.85
C ALA A 23 1.62 -10.01 -18.47
N ALA A 24 1.93 -8.96 -17.73
CA ALA A 24 1.28 -8.65 -16.48
C ALA A 24 -0.19 -8.28 -16.71
N LYS A 25 -1.08 -8.70 -15.79
CA LYS A 25 -2.55 -8.56 -15.93
C LYS A 25 -3.14 -7.50 -15.03
N GLU A 26 -2.30 -6.82 -14.25
CA GLU A 26 -2.70 -5.79 -13.29
C GLU A 26 -3.51 -4.68 -13.99
N PRO A 27 -4.50 -4.09 -13.29
CA PRO A 27 -5.33 -3.02 -13.84
C PRO A 27 -4.53 -1.86 -14.42
N GLU A 28 -3.39 -1.58 -13.87
CA GLU A 28 -2.46 -0.53 -14.31
C GLU A 28 -1.93 -0.79 -15.75
N ILE A 29 -1.82 -2.05 -16.14
CA ILE A 29 -1.42 -2.43 -17.51
C ILE A 29 -2.56 -2.17 -18.50
N ALA A 30 -3.79 -2.50 -18.10
CA ALA A 30 -4.97 -2.21 -18.92
C ALA A 30 -5.19 -0.70 -19.07
N ASP A 31 -4.97 0.06 -18.00
CA ASP A 31 -5.06 1.51 -17.97
C ASP A 31 -4.00 2.17 -18.87
N LEU A 32 -2.74 1.72 -18.80
CA LEU A 32 -1.67 2.16 -19.69
C LEU A 32 -1.99 1.89 -21.15
N ALA A 33 -2.54 0.71 -21.47
CA ALA A 33 -2.95 0.36 -22.82
C ALA A 33 -4.10 1.26 -23.32
N ALA A 34 -5.08 1.55 -22.46
CA ALA A 34 -6.16 2.46 -22.76
C ALA A 34 -5.65 3.89 -23.00
N PHE A 35 -4.71 4.36 -22.18
CA PHE A 35 -4.04 5.65 -22.40
C PHE A 35 -3.31 5.70 -23.74
N LEU A 36 -2.51 4.70 -24.06
CA LEU A 36 -1.80 4.63 -25.35
C LEU A 36 -2.77 4.63 -26.53
N ASN A 37 -3.89 3.90 -26.42
CA ASN A 37 -4.94 3.85 -27.45
C ASN A 37 -5.64 5.22 -27.58
N ALA A 38 -5.90 5.92 -26.49
CA ALA A 38 -6.44 7.27 -26.50
C ALA A 38 -5.49 8.27 -27.18
N CYS A 39 -4.18 8.02 -27.12
CA CYS A 39 -3.16 8.78 -27.85
C CYS A 39 -3.02 8.39 -29.34
N GLY A 40 -3.89 7.52 -29.86
CA GLY A 40 -3.85 7.04 -31.27
C GLY A 40 -2.94 5.81 -31.46
N GLY A 41 -2.54 5.16 -30.38
CA GLY A 41 -1.85 3.87 -30.39
C GLY A 41 -2.77 2.72 -30.83
N CYS A 42 -2.23 1.51 -30.81
CA CYS A 42 -2.97 0.30 -31.13
C CYS A 42 -2.45 -0.86 -30.27
N VAL A 43 -3.04 -1.00 -29.08
CA VAL A 43 -2.72 -2.01 -28.07
C VAL A 43 -3.95 -2.87 -27.84
N GLU A 44 -3.82 -4.19 -27.99
CA GLU A 44 -4.88 -5.18 -27.81
C GLU A 44 -4.44 -6.25 -26.80
N GLY A 45 -5.41 -6.87 -26.10
CA GLY A 45 -5.16 -7.97 -25.18
C GLY A 45 -4.63 -7.56 -23.81
N ALA A 46 -4.58 -6.26 -23.45
CA ALA A 46 -4.22 -5.83 -22.13
C ALA A 46 -5.17 -6.40 -21.07
N GLY A 47 -4.61 -6.81 -19.90
CA GLY A 47 -5.35 -7.57 -18.89
C GLY A 47 -5.35 -9.08 -19.10
N THR A 48 -4.79 -9.57 -20.22
CA THR A 48 -4.53 -10.98 -20.47
C THR A 48 -3.04 -11.30 -20.42
N ASP A 49 -2.65 -12.55 -20.62
CA ASP A 49 -1.24 -12.96 -20.66
C ASP A 49 -0.56 -12.63 -21.99
N THR A 50 -1.29 -12.20 -23.00
CA THR A 50 -0.75 -11.90 -24.33
C THR A 50 -1.26 -10.53 -24.80
N ILE A 51 -0.33 -9.60 -25.00
CA ILE A 51 -0.62 -8.25 -25.49
C ILE A 51 0.00 -8.09 -26.88
N ARG A 52 -0.78 -7.52 -27.81
CA ARG A 52 -0.34 -7.18 -29.17
C ARG A 52 -0.29 -5.67 -29.30
N VAL A 53 0.82 -5.17 -29.81
CA VAL A 53 1.02 -3.74 -30.03
C VAL A 53 1.38 -3.52 -31.50
N GLN A 54 0.56 -2.78 -32.22
CA GLN A 54 0.92 -2.28 -33.54
C GLN A 54 1.57 -0.91 -33.35
N GLY A 55 2.88 -0.83 -33.57
CA GLY A 55 3.61 0.41 -33.39
C GLY A 55 3.16 1.50 -34.36
N ARG A 56 3.18 2.74 -33.87
CA ARG A 56 2.80 3.93 -34.62
C ARG A 56 3.99 4.89 -34.72
N ARG A 57 4.16 5.54 -35.86
CA ARG A 57 5.26 6.48 -36.08
C ARG A 57 5.23 7.67 -35.09
N CYS A 58 4.05 8.07 -34.67
CA CYS A 58 3.84 9.10 -33.67
C CYS A 58 2.53 8.84 -32.92
N LEU A 59 2.48 9.31 -31.70
CA LEU A 59 1.27 9.36 -30.87
C LEU A 59 0.82 10.81 -30.71
N ALA A 60 -0.48 11.04 -30.62
CA ALA A 60 -1.06 12.35 -30.36
C ALA A 60 -1.20 12.60 -28.84
N GLY A 61 -1.41 13.85 -28.45
CA GLY A 61 -1.84 14.18 -27.09
C GLY A 61 -3.30 13.82 -26.88
N CYS A 62 -3.65 13.46 -25.63
CA CYS A 62 -5.03 13.20 -25.24
C CYS A 62 -5.32 13.75 -23.83
N THR A 63 -6.60 13.86 -23.49
CA THR A 63 -7.05 13.99 -22.10
C THR A 63 -7.46 12.61 -21.63
N PHE A 64 -6.89 12.17 -20.51
CA PHE A 64 -7.12 10.82 -19.98
C PHE A 64 -7.27 10.87 -18.46
N MET A 65 -8.22 10.11 -17.93
CA MET A 65 -8.41 9.92 -16.50
C MET A 65 -7.85 8.55 -16.12
N PRO A 66 -6.73 8.49 -15.40
CA PRO A 66 -6.16 7.22 -14.95
C PRO A 66 -7.09 6.50 -13.96
N VAL A 67 -6.98 5.17 -13.91
CA VAL A 67 -7.63 4.37 -12.87
C VAL A 67 -7.13 4.77 -11.49
N ALA A 68 -8.00 4.68 -10.48
CA ALA A 68 -7.63 5.00 -9.09
C ALA A 68 -6.54 4.05 -8.56
N ASP A 69 -5.65 4.56 -7.73
CA ASP A 69 -4.58 3.77 -7.10
C ASP A 69 -5.17 2.83 -6.04
N ARG A 70 -5.35 1.56 -6.44
CA ARG A 70 -5.85 0.48 -5.56
C ARG A 70 -4.93 0.20 -4.36
N ILE A 71 -3.65 0.56 -4.43
CA ILE A 71 -2.72 0.34 -3.31
C ILE A 71 -2.87 1.44 -2.26
N ILE A 72 -3.14 2.68 -2.67
CA ILE A 72 -3.53 3.75 -1.74
C ILE A 72 -4.87 3.39 -1.08
N ALA A 73 -5.87 2.94 -1.85
CA ALA A 73 -7.14 2.48 -1.31
C ALA A 73 -6.94 1.32 -0.31
N SER A 74 -6.11 0.33 -0.66
CA SER A 74 -5.72 -0.77 0.24
C SER A 74 -5.07 -0.28 1.53
N THR A 75 -4.22 0.74 1.44
CA THR A 75 -3.54 1.33 2.61
C THR A 75 -4.54 1.94 3.57
N LEU A 76 -5.48 2.73 3.07
CA LEU A 76 -6.49 3.40 3.90
C LEU A 76 -7.50 2.40 4.49
N ALA A 77 -7.87 1.35 3.74
CA ALA A 77 -8.66 0.24 4.25
C ALA A 77 -7.95 -0.48 5.41
N CYS A 78 -6.65 -0.82 5.25
CA CYS A 78 -5.84 -1.38 6.31
C CYS A 78 -5.64 -0.44 7.50
N ALA A 79 -5.60 0.89 7.28
CA ALA A 79 -5.53 1.87 8.35
C ALA A 79 -6.79 1.81 9.22
N ALA A 80 -8.00 1.76 8.62
CA ALA A 80 -9.24 1.58 9.36
C ALA A 80 -9.26 0.24 10.11
N ALA A 81 -8.77 -0.84 9.51
CA ALA A 81 -8.65 -2.14 10.16
C ALA A 81 -7.68 -2.11 11.35
N ALA A 82 -6.49 -1.56 11.19
CA ALA A 82 -5.46 -1.52 12.24
C ALA A 82 -5.84 -0.59 13.38
N ALA A 83 -6.24 0.61 13.06
CA ALA A 83 -6.51 1.64 14.03
C ALA A 83 -7.97 1.63 14.55
N GLY A 84 -8.94 0.95 13.87
CA GLY A 84 -10.39 0.98 14.12
C GLY A 84 -11.00 2.30 13.61
N GLY A 85 -12.32 2.42 13.62
CA GLY A 85 -13.05 3.53 13.03
C GLY A 85 -13.61 3.18 11.66
N ARG A 86 -13.84 4.20 10.84
CA ARG A 86 -14.47 4.04 9.52
C ARG A 86 -13.76 4.91 8.48
N VAL A 87 -13.59 4.38 7.30
CA VAL A 87 -13.14 5.11 6.11
C VAL A 87 -14.09 4.80 4.96
N GLU A 88 -14.42 5.80 4.16
CA GLU A 88 -15.10 5.64 2.88
C GLU A 88 -14.14 6.07 1.78
N LEU A 89 -13.91 5.17 0.83
CA LEU A 89 -13.01 5.31 -0.30
C LEU A 89 -13.87 5.50 -1.55
N ALA A 90 -13.93 6.71 -2.08
CA ALA A 90 -14.67 7.05 -3.29
C ALA A 90 -13.75 7.06 -4.52
N GLY A 91 -14.31 6.72 -5.68
CA GLY A 91 -13.59 6.73 -6.96
C GLY A 91 -12.65 5.55 -7.18
N CYS A 92 -12.68 4.53 -6.31
CA CYS A 92 -11.88 3.33 -6.48
C CYS A 92 -12.77 2.08 -6.45
N ALA A 93 -13.01 1.48 -7.60
CA ALA A 93 -13.87 0.32 -7.73
C ALA A 93 -13.40 -0.85 -6.84
N PRO A 94 -14.30 -1.48 -6.07
CA PRO A 94 -13.93 -2.55 -5.13
C PRO A 94 -13.26 -3.75 -5.81
N GLY A 95 -13.62 -4.06 -7.06
CA GLY A 95 -13.03 -5.15 -7.84
C GLY A 95 -11.51 -5.02 -8.07
N LEU A 96 -10.94 -3.81 -7.97
CA LEU A 96 -9.51 -3.58 -8.16
C LEU A 96 -8.65 -4.18 -7.03
N TYR A 97 -9.24 -4.35 -5.83
CA TYR A 97 -8.54 -4.86 -4.65
C TYR A 97 -9.42 -5.79 -3.78
N ALA A 98 -10.38 -6.47 -4.42
CA ALA A 98 -11.33 -7.37 -3.79
C ALA A 98 -10.70 -8.39 -2.83
N PRO A 99 -9.58 -9.09 -3.16
CA PRO A 99 -8.97 -10.04 -2.24
C PRO A 99 -8.56 -9.45 -0.90
N LEU A 100 -8.11 -8.18 -0.87
CA LEU A 100 -7.83 -7.51 0.39
C LEU A 100 -9.11 -7.25 1.20
N LEU A 101 -10.17 -6.78 0.53
CA LEU A 101 -11.45 -6.48 1.19
C LEU A 101 -12.06 -7.73 1.81
N GLU A 102 -12.01 -8.86 1.10
CA GLU A 102 -12.46 -10.17 1.59
C GLU A 102 -11.67 -10.62 2.83
N ILE A 103 -10.35 -10.44 2.84
CA ILE A 103 -9.52 -10.76 4.01
C ILE A 103 -9.88 -9.85 5.19
N LEU A 104 -10.05 -8.55 4.97
CA LEU A 104 -10.44 -7.62 6.03
C LEU A 104 -11.82 -7.95 6.60
N GLU A 105 -12.76 -8.40 5.77
CA GLU A 105 -14.08 -8.85 6.21
C GLU A 105 -13.98 -10.13 7.06
N GLN A 106 -13.20 -11.12 6.63
CA GLN A 106 -12.89 -12.33 7.40
C GLN A 106 -12.21 -12.01 8.73
N MET A 107 -11.39 -10.97 8.79
CA MET A 107 -10.78 -10.45 10.01
C MET A 107 -11.77 -9.72 10.93
N GLY A 108 -13.03 -9.50 10.52
CA GLY A 108 -14.07 -8.86 11.33
C GLY A 108 -14.30 -7.39 11.04
N CYS A 109 -13.76 -6.85 9.96
CA CYS A 109 -14.16 -5.53 9.45
C CYS A 109 -15.52 -5.66 8.77
N ARG A 110 -16.35 -4.60 8.87
CA ARG A 110 -17.52 -4.45 8.03
C ARG A 110 -17.10 -3.76 6.73
N VAL A 111 -17.32 -4.43 5.60
CA VAL A 111 -17.04 -3.93 4.25
C VAL A 111 -18.35 -3.72 3.53
N GLU A 112 -18.59 -2.51 3.08
CA GLU A 112 -19.79 -2.14 2.30
C GLU A 112 -19.30 -1.58 0.96
N ALA A 113 -19.45 -2.37 -0.09
CA ALA A 113 -19.03 -2.02 -1.45
C ALA A 113 -20.25 -1.66 -2.30
N GLY A 114 -20.14 -0.58 -3.08
CA GLY A 114 -21.21 -0.14 -3.99
C GLY A 114 -20.71 0.81 -5.06
N GLY A 115 -20.93 0.47 -6.34
CA GLY A 115 -20.43 1.25 -7.45
C GLY A 115 -18.90 1.39 -7.43
N GLU A 116 -18.41 2.62 -7.41
CA GLU A 116 -16.99 2.96 -7.31
C GLU A 116 -16.60 3.40 -5.89
N SER A 117 -17.33 3.00 -4.87
CA SER A 117 -17.02 3.32 -3.50
C SER A 117 -16.97 2.09 -2.60
N VAL A 118 -16.13 2.15 -1.58
CA VAL A 118 -16.01 1.12 -0.54
C VAL A 118 -15.94 1.79 0.81
N ARG A 119 -16.76 1.32 1.73
CA ARG A 119 -16.68 1.71 3.14
C ARG A 119 -16.12 0.55 3.96
N VAL A 120 -15.02 0.78 4.66
CA VAL A 120 -14.42 -0.17 5.59
C VAL A 120 -14.52 0.36 6.99
N SER A 121 -15.03 -0.43 7.91
CA SER A 121 -15.17 -0.03 9.32
C SER A 121 -14.82 -1.15 10.27
N ARG A 122 -14.19 -0.79 11.39
CA ARG A 122 -13.92 -1.68 12.52
C ARG A 122 -14.22 -0.99 13.83
N PHE A 123 -15.22 -1.48 14.55
CA PHE A 123 -15.61 -0.99 15.88
C PHE A 123 -15.45 -2.03 16.98
N GLY A 124 -15.14 -3.26 16.59
CA GLY A 124 -14.99 -4.40 17.49
C GLY A 124 -13.59 -5.01 17.43
N ARG A 125 -13.54 -6.28 17.79
CA ARG A 125 -12.34 -7.11 17.72
C ARG A 125 -11.94 -7.35 16.29
N LEU A 126 -10.65 -7.47 16.06
CA LEU A 126 -10.08 -7.94 14.81
C LEU A 126 -9.56 -9.36 15.02
N TYR A 127 -9.96 -10.27 14.16
CA TYR A 127 -9.59 -11.67 14.24
C TYR A 127 -8.37 -11.99 13.39
N GLY A 128 -7.68 -13.07 13.68
CA GLY A 128 -6.55 -13.52 12.88
C GLY A 128 -6.96 -13.82 11.44
N ALA A 129 -6.13 -13.44 10.50
CA ALA A 129 -6.35 -13.69 9.06
C ALA A 129 -6.03 -15.14 8.65
N GLY A 130 -5.49 -15.96 9.57
CA GLY A 130 -4.99 -17.27 9.20
C GLY A 130 -3.79 -17.17 8.25
N ARG A 131 -3.73 -18.06 7.26
CA ARG A 131 -2.65 -18.08 6.27
C ARG A 131 -3.06 -17.38 4.98
N VAL A 132 -2.36 -16.31 4.63
CA VAL A 132 -2.61 -15.47 3.46
C VAL A 132 -1.44 -15.59 2.48
N PHE A 133 -1.73 -15.53 1.18
CA PHE A 133 -0.75 -15.53 0.11
C PHE A 133 -0.94 -14.32 -0.79
N THR A 134 0.15 -13.68 -1.17
CA THR A 134 0.13 -12.74 -2.30
C THR A 134 0.19 -13.50 -3.63
N GLY A 135 -0.06 -12.81 -4.72
CA GLY A 135 0.03 -13.44 -6.03
C GLY A 135 -0.08 -12.44 -7.17
N VAL A 136 -0.02 -12.99 -8.38
CA VAL A 136 -0.29 -12.24 -9.60
C VAL A 136 -1.77 -11.89 -9.64
N TYR A 137 -2.09 -10.69 -10.12
CA TYR A 137 -3.48 -10.24 -10.26
C TYR A 137 -4.35 -11.30 -10.98
N PRO A 138 -5.56 -11.61 -10.49
CA PRO A 138 -6.35 -10.88 -9.48
C PRO A 138 -6.11 -11.28 -8.01
N ALA A 139 -5.08 -12.04 -7.68
CA ALA A 139 -4.76 -12.36 -6.30
C ALA A 139 -4.36 -11.11 -5.48
N LEU A 140 -4.17 -11.29 -4.17
CA LEU A 140 -3.73 -10.21 -3.28
C LEU A 140 -2.40 -9.63 -3.77
N ALA A 141 -2.39 -8.31 -4.00
CA ALA A 141 -1.21 -7.62 -4.47
C ALA A 141 -0.07 -7.68 -3.44
N THR A 142 1.13 -8.03 -3.89
CA THR A 142 2.35 -8.03 -3.06
C THR A 142 2.59 -6.66 -2.39
N ALA A 143 2.20 -5.55 -3.04
CA ALA A 143 2.30 -4.21 -2.45
C ALA A 143 1.38 -4.01 -1.24
N ALA A 144 0.29 -4.76 -1.12
CA ALA A 144 -0.63 -4.71 0.02
C ALA A 144 -0.17 -5.57 1.21
N ALA A 145 0.77 -6.51 1.01
CA ALA A 145 1.20 -7.43 2.05
C ALA A 145 1.73 -6.74 3.33
N PRO A 146 2.65 -5.75 3.28
CA PRO A 146 3.09 -5.04 4.49
C PRO A 146 1.95 -4.25 5.17
N LEU A 147 1.00 -3.72 4.39
CA LEU A 147 -0.14 -2.94 4.88
C LEU A 147 -1.12 -3.84 5.65
N LEU A 148 -1.44 -5.00 5.08
CA LEU A 148 -2.26 -6.01 5.72
C LEU A 148 -1.55 -6.57 6.96
N ALA A 149 -0.23 -6.79 6.91
CA ALA A 149 0.55 -7.20 8.07
C ALA A 149 0.40 -6.21 9.24
N ALA A 150 0.38 -4.90 8.99
CA ALA A 150 0.14 -3.90 10.03
C ALA A 150 -1.25 -4.06 10.68
N ALA A 151 -2.29 -4.42 9.92
CA ALA A 151 -3.60 -4.73 10.48
C ALA A 151 -3.57 -6.02 11.31
N MET A 152 -2.85 -7.07 10.83
CA MET A 152 -2.69 -8.33 11.55
C MET A 152 -2.06 -8.15 12.94
N LEU A 153 -1.21 -7.13 13.16
CA LEU A 153 -0.62 -6.85 14.49
C LEU A 153 -1.68 -6.57 15.56
N CYS A 154 -2.87 -6.11 15.15
CA CYS A 154 -3.97 -5.73 16.02
C CYS A 154 -5.01 -6.84 16.17
N ALA A 155 -4.78 -8.00 15.56
CA ALA A 155 -5.73 -9.11 15.52
C ALA A 155 -5.60 -10.03 16.74
N GLU A 156 -6.74 -10.59 17.17
CA GLU A 156 -6.81 -11.69 18.14
C GLU A 156 -6.79 -13.02 17.36
N GLY A 157 -5.68 -13.70 17.38
CA GLY A 157 -5.46 -14.95 16.65
C GLY A 157 -4.20 -14.88 15.78
N GLU A 158 -3.75 -16.05 15.36
CA GLU A 158 -2.57 -16.18 14.54
C GLU A 158 -2.84 -15.70 13.10
N SER A 159 -1.86 -15.06 12.53
CA SER A 159 -1.87 -14.65 11.13
C SER A 159 -0.52 -14.91 10.50
N SER A 160 -0.51 -15.27 9.24
CA SER A 160 0.72 -15.31 8.44
C SER A 160 0.45 -14.85 7.02
N ILE A 161 1.45 -14.22 6.44
CA ILE A 161 1.39 -13.78 5.04
C ILE A 161 2.68 -14.18 4.32
N GLU A 162 2.53 -14.91 3.23
CA GLU A 162 3.62 -15.35 2.38
C GLU A 162 3.62 -14.55 1.08
N ASP A 163 4.72 -13.86 0.80
CA ASP A 163 4.88 -13.16 -0.47
C ASP A 163 5.55 -14.08 -1.50
N VAL A 164 4.77 -14.55 -2.47
CA VAL A 164 5.29 -15.45 -3.50
C VAL A 164 6.01 -14.71 -4.63
N ILE A 165 5.99 -13.37 -4.63
CA ILE A 165 6.57 -12.52 -5.68
C ILE A 165 7.96 -12.01 -5.27
N PHE A 166 8.09 -11.45 -4.05
CA PHE A 166 9.33 -10.84 -3.57
C PHE A 166 9.93 -11.62 -2.39
N GLU A 167 11.25 -11.77 -2.41
CA GLU A 167 11.96 -12.50 -1.36
C GLU A 167 12.16 -11.72 -0.07
N ARG A 168 12.15 -10.40 -0.14
CA ARG A 168 12.45 -9.51 1.00
C ARG A 168 11.36 -8.44 1.18
N ARG A 169 10.09 -8.87 1.16
CA ARG A 169 8.95 -7.95 1.26
C ARG A 169 8.80 -7.33 2.66
N PHE A 170 9.19 -8.04 3.69
CA PHE A 170 8.85 -7.70 5.08
C PHE A 170 9.99 -6.99 5.83
N GLY A 171 10.68 -6.05 5.19
CA GLY A 171 11.67 -5.19 5.85
C GLY A 171 11.10 -4.37 7.03
N CYS A 172 9.78 -4.16 7.06
CA CYS A 172 9.07 -3.51 8.16
C CYS A 172 9.00 -4.34 9.45
N ALA A 173 9.29 -5.64 9.42
CA ALA A 173 9.18 -6.52 10.58
C ALA A 173 10.02 -6.03 11.77
N VAL A 174 11.24 -5.56 11.53
CA VAL A 174 12.11 -4.98 12.56
C VAL A 174 11.44 -3.77 13.25
N GLY A 175 10.74 -2.94 12.48
CA GLY A 175 9.97 -1.83 13.02
C GLY A 175 8.76 -2.33 13.83
N PHE A 176 8.06 -3.37 13.37
CA PHE A 176 6.95 -3.96 14.11
C PHE A 176 7.38 -4.52 15.47
N GLU A 177 8.54 -5.17 15.55
CA GLU A 177 9.13 -5.63 16.83
C GLU A 177 9.38 -4.47 17.79
N ARG A 178 9.85 -3.33 17.29
CA ARG A 178 10.06 -2.13 18.10
C ARG A 178 8.75 -1.54 18.65
N PHE A 179 7.65 -1.69 17.95
CA PHE A 179 6.32 -1.38 18.49
C PHE A 179 5.82 -2.38 19.54
N GLY A 180 6.55 -3.48 19.77
CA GLY A 180 6.18 -4.55 20.71
C GLY A 180 5.32 -5.65 20.06
N ALA A 181 5.27 -5.70 18.75
CA ALA A 181 4.59 -6.77 18.03
C ALA A 181 5.38 -8.08 18.10
N LYS A 182 4.66 -9.19 18.20
CA LYS A 182 5.22 -10.55 18.20
C LYS A 182 5.21 -11.07 16.76
N VAL A 183 6.25 -10.75 16.01
CA VAL A 183 6.38 -11.14 14.60
C VAL A 183 7.63 -11.97 14.37
N ARG A 184 7.60 -12.80 13.32
CA ARG A 184 8.75 -13.59 12.87
C ARG A 184 8.73 -13.64 11.35
N VAL A 185 9.87 -13.39 10.74
CA VAL A 185 10.08 -13.58 9.29
C VAL A 185 10.89 -14.84 9.09
N ASP A 186 10.38 -15.73 8.24
CA ASP A 186 11.05 -16.96 7.80
C ASP A 186 10.96 -17.02 6.27
N GLY A 187 12.08 -16.76 5.61
CA GLY A 187 12.14 -16.65 4.15
C GLY A 187 11.17 -15.57 3.63
N ARG A 188 10.14 -16.00 2.91
CA ARG A 188 9.11 -15.13 2.30
C ARG A 188 7.86 -14.96 3.17
N THR A 189 7.83 -15.56 4.37
CA THR A 189 6.67 -15.57 5.24
C THR A 189 6.88 -14.68 6.45
N LEU A 190 5.95 -13.77 6.70
CA LEU A 190 5.80 -13.06 7.96
C LEU A 190 4.70 -13.74 8.77
N SER A 191 5.02 -14.17 9.97
CA SER A 191 4.07 -14.70 10.96
C SER A 191 3.84 -13.65 12.05
N VAL A 192 2.59 -13.51 12.47
CA VAL A 192 2.15 -12.60 13.54
C VAL A 192 1.46 -13.43 14.61
N ALA A 193 2.04 -13.46 15.80
CA ALA A 193 1.43 -14.11 16.95
C ALA A 193 0.42 -13.17 17.64
N PRO A 194 -0.66 -13.71 18.24
CA PRO A 194 -1.67 -12.92 18.92
C PRO A 194 -1.16 -12.24 20.19
N GLY A 195 -1.92 -11.26 20.67
CA GLY A 195 -1.68 -10.61 21.97
C GLY A 195 -0.54 -9.61 21.94
N SER A 196 -0.27 -8.97 20.82
CA SER A 196 0.63 -7.81 20.75
C SER A 196 -0.02 -6.60 21.40
N THR A 197 0.73 -5.87 22.23
CA THR A 197 0.33 -4.56 22.75
C THR A 197 1.25 -3.52 22.14
N LEU A 198 0.75 -2.84 21.10
CA LEU A 198 1.57 -1.87 20.38
C LEU A 198 1.76 -0.59 21.18
N ARG A 199 3.02 -0.15 21.27
CA ARG A 199 3.44 1.07 21.96
C ARG A 199 4.24 1.94 21.02
N GLY A 200 4.16 3.26 21.24
CA GLY A 200 4.93 4.22 20.47
C GLY A 200 6.42 3.92 20.47
N ALA A 201 7.05 4.03 19.31
CA ALA A 201 8.46 3.72 19.10
C ALA A 201 9.09 4.65 18.07
N ALA A 202 10.42 4.73 18.11
CA ALA A 202 11.21 5.34 17.05
C ALA A 202 11.66 4.24 16.07
N VAL A 203 11.26 4.36 14.81
CA VAL A 203 11.52 3.39 13.75
C VAL A 203 11.95 4.09 12.46
N GLU A 204 12.58 3.34 11.57
CA GLU A 204 13.03 3.82 10.26
C GLU A 204 12.17 3.20 9.15
N ALA A 205 11.70 4.02 8.21
CA ALA A 205 10.99 3.53 7.03
C ALA A 205 11.98 2.80 6.10
N PRO A 206 11.86 1.47 5.93
CA PRO A 206 12.85 0.71 5.15
C PRO A 206 12.67 0.93 3.65
N ASP A 207 11.44 1.10 3.21
CA ASP A 207 11.02 1.30 1.82
C ASP A 207 9.63 1.95 1.78
N LEU A 208 9.08 2.14 0.58
CA LEU A 208 7.77 2.76 0.35
C LEU A 208 6.63 2.07 1.13
N ARG A 209 6.47 0.78 0.96
CA ARG A 209 5.31 0.04 1.51
C ARG A 209 5.54 -0.38 2.96
N GLY A 210 6.78 -0.72 3.29
CA GLY A 210 7.19 -0.97 4.67
C GLY A 210 7.04 0.28 5.54
N GLY A 211 7.44 1.45 5.02
CA GLY A 211 7.26 2.73 5.69
C GLY A 211 5.79 3.05 5.94
N ALA A 212 4.93 2.89 4.93
CA ALA A 212 3.48 3.06 5.10
C ALA A 212 2.92 2.09 6.15
N ALA A 213 3.34 0.82 6.14
CA ALA A 213 2.93 -0.16 7.14
C ALA A 213 3.33 0.23 8.57
N LEU A 214 4.52 0.82 8.75
CA LEU A 214 4.95 1.35 10.05
C LEU A 214 4.08 2.54 10.49
N VAL A 215 3.63 3.38 9.57
CA VAL A 215 2.65 4.44 9.88
C VAL A 215 1.35 3.82 10.38
N LEU A 216 0.83 2.80 9.71
CA LEU A 216 -0.39 2.11 10.14
C LEU A 216 -0.24 1.47 11.54
N ALA A 217 0.89 0.82 11.81
CA ALA A 217 1.20 0.28 13.13
C ALA A 217 1.28 1.37 14.20
N ALA A 218 1.89 2.52 13.88
CA ALA A 218 1.96 3.68 14.76
C ALA A 218 0.58 4.28 15.08
N LEU A 219 -0.34 4.29 14.11
CA LEU A 219 -1.72 4.72 14.32
C LEU A 219 -2.48 3.82 15.30
N ALA A 220 -2.14 2.55 15.40
CA ALA A 220 -2.73 1.61 16.34
C ALA A 220 -2.00 1.57 17.69
N ALA A 221 -0.79 2.08 17.79
CA ALA A 221 0.03 2.06 19.00
C ALA A 221 -0.42 3.09 20.04
N SER A 222 -0.21 2.77 21.30
CA SER A 222 -0.36 3.74 22.40
C SER A 222 0.90 4.59 22.54
N GLY A 223 0.74 5.90 22.78
CA GLY A 223 1.86 6.85 22.91
C GLY A 223 2.29 7.44 21.57
N THR A 224 3.43 8.12 21.56
CA THR A 224 3.96 8.80 20.39
C THR A 224 4.98 7.95 19.66
N SER A 225 4.90 7.92 18.35
CA SER A 225 5.87 7.25 17.47
C SER A 225 6.58 8.25 16.59
N VAL A 226 7.83 7.96 16.26
CA VAL A 226 8.65 8.73 15.34
C VAL A 226 9.11 7.83 14.20
N ILE A 227 8.81 8.21 12.97
CA ILE A 227 9.24 7.46 11.78
C ILE A 227 10.21 8.33 10.99
N THR A 228 11.46 7.88 10.91
CA THR A 228 12.51 8.53 10.12
C THR A 228 12.47 8.07 8.66
N HIS A 229 13.13 8.79 7.77
CA HIS A 229 13.15 8.54 6.32
C HIS A 229 11.77 8.57 5.64
N PRO A 230 10.91 9.56 5.95
CA PRO A 230 9.58 9.66 5.33
C PRO A 230 9.64 9.84 3.81
N GLU A 231 10.77 10.27 3.24
CA GLU A 231 11.01 10.35 1.81
C GLU A 231 10.82 9.01 1.08
N HIS A 232 10.99 7.89 1.76
CA HIS A 232 10.69 6.58 1.18
C HIS A 232 9.18 6.40 0.96
N ILE A 233 8.35 6.97 1.84
CA ILE A 233 6.89 6.93 1.75
C ILE A 233 6.39 7.91 0.68
N ASP A 234 6.98 9.11 0.63
CA ASP A 234 6.57 10.20 -0.27
C ASP A 234 6.66 9.84 -1.77
N ARG A 235 7.50 8.87 -2.11
CA ARG A 235 7.66 8.39 -3.48
C ARG A 235 6.41 7.81 -4.11
N GLY A 236 5.42 7.38 -3.32
CA GLY A 236 4.19 6.77 -3.81
C GLY A 236 2.95 7.12 -3.00
N TYR A 237 3.06 8.03 -2.04
CA TYR A 237 1.94 8.54 -1.26
C TYR A 237 1.97 10.06 -1.23
N ALA A 238 1.32 10.68 -2.20
CA ALA A 238 1.15 12.13 -2.21
C ALA A 238 0.28 12.55 -1.00
N ALA A 239 0.70 13.60 -0.28
CA ALA A 239 -0.04 14.19 0.83
C ALA A 239 -0.51 13.16 1.91
N PHE A 240 0.27 12.10 2.17
CA PHE A 240 -0.14 11.01 3.06
C PHE A 240 -0.42 11.48 4.49
N THR A 241 0.41 12.38 4.99
CA THR A 241 0.24 12.99 6.32
C THR A 241 -1.06 13.77 6.42
N GLU A 242 -1.36 14.56 5.39
CA GLU A 242 -2.55 15.41 5.28
C GLU A 242 -3.82 14.55 5.17
N ILE A 243 -3.77 13.50 4.34
CA ILE A 243 -4.88 12.55 4.21
C ILE A 243 -5.18 11.88 5.55
N LEU A 244 -4.18 11.32 6.21
CA LEU A 244 -4.37 10.68 7.52
C LEU A 244 -4.82 11.67 8.60
N ALA A 245 -4.33 12.90 8.58
CA ALA A 245 -4.76 13.95 9.50
C ALA A 245 -6.23 14.34 9.27
N SER A 246 -6.67 14.42 8.01
CA SER A 246 -8.09 14.70 7.67
C SER A 246 -9.03 13.57 8.13
N LEU A 247 -8.52 12.34 8.22
CA LEU A 247 -9.21 11.18 8.81
C LEU A 247 -9.17 11.17 10.34
N GLY A 248 -8.58 12.18 10.99
CA GLY A 248 -8.51 12.31 12.45
C GLY A 248 -7.24 11.70 13.08
N ALA A 249 -6.27 11.28 12.30
CA ALA A 249 -4.98 10.84 12.85
C ALA A 249 -4.20 12.03 13.42
N GLN A 250 -3.58 11.85 14.58
CA GLN A 250 -2.62 12.81 15.13
C GLN A 250 -1.25 12.55 14.51
N ILE A 251 -1.02 13.05 13.33
CA ILE A 251 0.22 12.89 12.57
C ILE A 251 0.73 14.25 12.08
N ARG A 252 2.02 14.46 12.14
CA ARG A 252 2.66 15.66 11.62
C ARG A 252 4.07 15.38 11.11
N ARG A 253 4.52 16.20 10.19
CA ARG A 253 5.92 16.25 9.79
C ARG A 253 6.68 17.19 10.71
N GLU A 254 7.81 16.75 11.20
CA GLU A 254 8.71 17.58 11.98
C GLU A 254 10.03 17.79 11.22
N ALA A 255 10.53 19.01 11.30
CA ALA A 255 11.89 19.29 10.85
C ALA A 255 12.91 18.48 11.65
N PRO A 256 14.11 18.21 11.11
CA PRO A 256 15.15 17.48 11.81
C PRO A 256 15.37 18.04 13.21
N LEU A 257 15.40 17.16 14.21
CA LEU A 257 15.82 17.54 15.56
C LEU A 257 17.20 18.18 15.47
N ARG A 258 17.30 19.45 15.88
CA ARG A 258 18.61 20.12 16.04
C ARG A 258 19.30 19.46 17.23
N ASN A 259 20.22 18.53 16.98
CA ASN A 259 21.14 18.09 18.00
C ASN A 259 22.01 19.28 18.43
N THR A 260 21.70 19.84 19.59
CA THR A 260 22.42 20.97 20.19
C THR A 260 23.82 20.59 20.70
N THR A 261 24.29 19.35 20.56
CA THR A 261 25.54 18.86 21.15
C THR A 261 26.32 17.88 20.25
N ALA A 262 26.33 18.01 18.93
CA ALA A 262 27.21 17.19 18.11
C ALA A 262 28.11 18.03 17.19
N LYS A 263 29.41 17.75 17.27
CA LYS A 263 30.47 18.31 16.41
C LYS A 263 30.10 18.16 14.93
N LYS A 264 30.41 19.23 14.13
CA LYS A 264 30.20 19.33 12.68
C LYS A 264 30.79 18.12 11.93
N THR A 265 29.99 17.10 11.74
CA THR A 265 30.10 16.15 10.63
C THR A 265 28.82 16.25 9.84
N SER A 266 28.91 16.31 8.51
CA SER A 266 27.82 16.59 7.57
C SER A 266 26.70 15.55 7.65
N SER A 267 25.81 15.66 8.65
CA SER A 267 24.61 14.86 8.70
C SER A 267 23.52 15.56 7.89
N LYS A 268 23.06 14.93 6.81
CA LYS A 268 21.87 15.32 6.10
C LYS A 268 20.74 15.54 7.11
N LYS A 269 20.10 16.69 7.07
CA LYS A 269 18.91 17.01 7.89
C LYS A 269 17.83 15.99 7.55
N GLN A 270 17.51 15.08 8.45
CA GLN A 270 16.49 14.05 8.23
C GLN A 270 15.15 14.55 8.80
N ASN A 271 14.17 14.69 7.91
CA ASN A 271 12.79 14.90 8.31
C ASN A 271 12.25 13.62 8.98
N HIS A 272 11.24 13.74 9.82
CA HIS A 272 10.56 12.60 10.41
C HIS A 272 9.05 12.85 10.56
N LEU A 273 8.29 11.77 10.73
CA LEU A 273 6.87 11.81 11.05
C LEU A 273 6.72 11.54 12.55
N ALA A 274 5.96 12.40 13.24
CA ALA A 274 5.51 12.19 14.60
C ALA A 274 4.03 11.80 14.58
N ILE A 275 3.69 10.69 15.22
CA ILE A 275 2.34 10.13 15.25
C ILE A 275 1.95 9.96 16.70
N GLY A 276 0.91 10.68 17.11
CA GLY A 276 0.36 10.64 18.47
C GLY A 276 -0.75 9.60 18.64
N PRO A 277 -1.24 9.41 19.89
CA PRO A 277 -2.34 8.51 20.18
C PRO A 277 -3.63 8.98 19.52
N LYS A 278 -4.41 8.03 19.11
CA LYS A 278 -5.56 8.11 18.21
C LYS A 278 -6.76 8.93 18.69
N ARG A 279 -7.38 9.69 17.74
CA ARG A 279 -8.80 10.04 17.73
C ARG A 279 -9.28 9.94 16.28
N TRP A 280 -10.16 8.97 15.98
CA TRP A 280 -10.76 8.84 14.65
C TRP A 280 -12.16 9.47 14.63
N TYR A 281 -12.48 10.14 13.53
CA TYR A 281 -13.82 10.64 13.22
C TYR A 281 -14.37 9.93 11.98
N ASP A 282 -15.67 9.97 11.80
CA ASP A 282 -16.32 9.51 10.56
C ASP A 282 -15.97 10.50 9.44
N THR A 283 -15.14 10.10 8.50
CA THR A 283 -14.73 10.95 7.37
C THR A 283 -14.79 10.19 6.05
N VAL A 284 -15.22 10.88 4.99
CA VAL A 284 -15.24 10.42 3.59
C VAL A 284 -14.03 11.01 2.88
N ILE A 285 -13.32 10.20 2.12
CA ILE A 285 -12.23 10.60 1.21
C ILE A 285 -12.54 10.09 -0.17
#